data_bb3f6e0086644fead0186a89a868e96d
#
_entry.id   bb3f6e0086644fead0186a89a868e96d
#
_cell.length_a   1.000
_cell.length_b   1.000
_cell.length_c   1.000
_cell.angle_alpha   90.00
_cell.angle_beta   90.00
_cell.angle_gamma   90.00
#
_symmetry.space_group_name_H-M   'P 1'
#
loop_
_entity.id
_entity.type
_entity.pdbx_description
1 polymer ?
#
loop_
_entity_poly.entity_id
_entity_poly.type
_entity_poly.pdbx_seq_one_letter_code
_entity_poly.pdbx_strand_id
1 'polypeptide(L)'
;KFTTTKGEIVVALTHTKTPGTVGNFVALAEGNLENEAKPQGQPYYDGLKFHRVIPDFMVQGGCPQGTGTGNPGYQFDDEFHPDLKHHGPGILSMANAGPGTNGSQFFITHIATPWLDGKHTVFGNVIEGQDIVDAIEQGDTMTVEILRQGEAATSWNAVEAFRTFEGERTKRIEEEKRKQNELLDKVSAGY
;
A
#
# COMPACT_ATOMS: atom_id res chain seq x y z
N LYS A 1 -12.05 -3.24 6.91
CA LYS A 1 -12.88 -4.38 6.48
C LYS A 1 -13.09 -4.30 4.98
N PHE A 2 -12.82 -5.39 4.29
CA PHE A 2 -13.19 -5.59 2.89
C PHE A 2 -14.51 -6.32 2.83
N THR A 3 -15.45 -5.78 2.09
CA THR A 3 -16.66 -6.50 1.68
C THR A 3 -16.50 -6.86 0.22
N THR A 4 -16.48 -8.16 -0.06
CA THR A 4 -16.21 -8.69 -1.40
C THR A 4 -17.39 -9.48 -1.94
N THR A 5 -17.34 -9.82 -3.22
CA THR A 5 -18.32 -10.71 -3.85
C THR A 5 -18.45 -12.07 -3.10
N LYS A 6 -17.38 -12.54 -2.45
CA LYS A 6 -17.34 -13.82 -1.72
C LYS A 6 -17.67 -13.69 -0.24
N GLY A 7 -17.62 -12.50 0.34
CA GLY A 7 -17.86 -12.27 1.76
C GLY A 7 -16.94 -11.20 2.34
N GLU A 8 -16.89 -11.15 3.67
CA GLU A 8 -16.14 -10.14 4.40
C GLU A 8 -14.75 -10.65 4.84
N ILE A 9 -13.77 -9.73 4.78
CA ILE A 9 -12.41 -9.95 5.26
C ILE A 9 -12.07 -8.80 6.20
N VAL A 10 -11.59 -9.10 7.39
CA VAL A 10 -11.11 -8.08 8.35
C VAL A 10 -9.60 -8.18 8.44
N VAL A 11 -8.94 -7.04 8.25
CA VAL A 11 -7.49 -6.91 8.25
C VAL A 11 -7.06 -5.94 9.34
N ALA A 12 -6.08 -6.32 10.14
CA ALA A 12 -5.40 -5.41 11.06
C ALA A 12 -4.28 -4.67 10.33
N LEU A 13 -4.34 -3.33 10.32
CA LEU A 13 -3.34 -2.48 9.68
C LEU A 13 -2.23 -2.10 10.68
N THR A 14 -1.00 -2.05 10.21
CA THR A 14 0.20 -1.82 11.01
C THR A 14 0.61 -0.34 11.05
N HIS A 15 -0.32 0.55 11.36
CA HIS A 15 -0.12 2.00 11.28
C HIS A 15 1.01 2.56 12.16
N THR A 16 1.39 1.86 13.23
CA THR A 16 2.52 2.27 14.08
C THR A 16 3.88 1.90 13.50
N LYS A 17 3.94 0.83 12.70
CA LYS A 17 5.17 0.31 12.08
C LYS A 17 5.36 0.80 10.64
N THR A 18 4.28 0.99 9.91
CA THR A 18 4.28 1.47 8.53
C THR A 18 3.28 2.61 8.34
N PRO A 19 3.48 3.75 9.03
CA PRO A 19 2.50 4.85 9.05
C PRO A 19 2.29 5.49 7.68
N GLY A 20 3.30 5.59 6.85
CA GLY A 20 3.18 6.16 5.50
C GLY A 20 2.34 5.29 4.57
N THR A 21 2.63 4.01 4.52
CA THR A 21 1.92 3.04 3.69
C THR A 21 0.47 2.86 4.13
N VAL A 22 0.25 2.69 5.44
CA VAL A 22 -1.10 2.62 6.02
C VAL A 22 -1.84 3.94 5.83
N GLY A 23 -1.15 5.07 5.98
CA GLY A 23 -1.71 6.41 5.76
C GLY A 23 -2.25 6.58 4.34
N ASN A 24 -1.47 6.18 3.34
CA ASN A 24 -1.90 6.17 1.94
C ASN A 24 -3.15 5.31 1.73
N PHE A 25 -3.10 4.07 2.18
CA PHE A 25 -4.21 3.13 2.01
C PHE A 25 -5.50 3.62 2.68
N VAL A 26 -5.43 4.04 3.93
CA VAL A 26 -6.58 4.52 4.70
C VAL A 26 -7.14 5.82 4.11
N ALA A 27 -6.28 6.78 3.77
CA ALA A 27 -6.70 8.06 3.21
C ALA A 27 -7.36 7.89 1.82
N LEU A 28 -6.85 6.99 0.98
CA LEU A 28 -7.51 6.62 -0.28
C LEU A 28 -8.86 5.94 -0.02
N ALA A 29 -8.91 4.96 0.86
CA ALA A 29 -10.14 4.22 1.19
C ALA A 29 -11.24 5.13 1.71
N GLU A 30 -10.90 6.15 2.49
CA GLU A 30 -11.83 7.14 3.04
C GLU A 30 -12.15 8.29 2.06
N GLY A 31 -11.46 8.37 0.94
CA GLY A 31 -11.66 9.45 -0.04
C GLY A 31 -11.04 10.78 0.35
N ASN A 32 -10.09 10.78 1.28
CA ASN A 32 -9.48 11.99 1.85
C ASN A 32 -8.15 12.39 1.21
N LEU A 33 -7.62 11.57 0.30
CA LEU A 33 -6.35 11.84 -0.38
C LEU A 33 -6.59 12.19 -1.84
N GLU A 34 -6.08 13.35 -2.25
CA GLU A 34 -6.12 13.79 -3.65
C GLU A 34 -5.38 12.79 -4.54
N ASN A 35 -6.03 12.41 -5.64
CA ASN A 35 -5.50 11.46 -6.60
C ASN A 35 -6.11 11.71 -7.99
N GLU A 36 -5.52 11.11 -9.02
CA GLU A 36 -5.97 11.30 -10.41
C GLU A 36 -7.10 10.33 -10.83
N ALA A 37 -7.40 9.32 -10.03
CA ALA A 37 -8.36 8.27 -10.42
C ALA A 37 -9.78 8.53 -9.93
N LYS A 38 -9.95 9.19 -8.78
CA LYS A 38 -11.24 9.44 -8.15
C LYS A 38 -11.34 10.90 -7.68
N PRO A 39 -12.52 11.53 -7.75
CA PRO A 39 -12.75 12.84 -7.18
C PRO A 39 -12.53 12.86 -5.67
N GLN A 40 -12.14 14.01 -5.14
CA GLN A 40 -12.04 14.24 -3.70
C GLN A 40 -13.36 13.90 -2.99
N GLY A 41 -13.27 13.17 -1.88
CA GLY A 41 -14.43 12.72 -1.11
C GLY A 41 -15.01 11.38 -1.57
N GLN A 42 -14.55 10.82 -2.67
CA GLN A 42 -14.99 9.51 -3.15
C GLN A 42 -14.03 8.40 -2.66
N PRO A 43 -14.55 7.35 -1.96
CA PRO A 43 -13.76 6.20 -1.58
C PRO A 43 -13.09 5.53 -2.79
N TYR A 44 -11.78 5.42 -2.75
CA TYR A 44 -10.97 5.01 -3.90
C TYR A 44 -11.19 3.55 -4.31
N TYR A 45 -11.26 2.64 -3.32
CA TYR A 45 -11.30 1.20 -3.56
C TYR A 45 -12.68 0.66 -3.85
N ASP A 46 -13.74 1.40 -3.56
CA ASP A 46 -15.12 0.92 -3.71
C ASP A 46 -15.43 0.62 -5.17
N GLY A 47 -15.87 -0.61 -5.42
CA GLY A 47 -16.18 -1.13 -6.75
C GLY A 47 -14.97 -1.61 -7.55
N LEU A 48 -13.74 -1.49 -7.05
CA LEU A 48 -12.55 -2.02 -7.72
C LEU A 48 -12.54 -3.55 -7.67
N LYS A 49 -11.82 -4.14 -8.62
CA LYS A 49 -11.73 -5.59 -8.78
C LYS A 49 -10.44 -6.15 -8.21
N PHE A 50 -10.50 -7.41 -7.79
CA PHE A 50 -9.32 -8.27 -7.71
C PHE A 50 -8.96 -8.70 -9.12
N HIS A 51 -8.14 -7.91 -9.80
CA HIS A 51 -7.84 -8.08 -11.23
C HIS A 51 -6.82 -9.18 -11.53
N ARG A 52 -6.10 -9.66 -10.50
CA ARG A 52 -5.11 -10.73 -10.62
C ARG A 52 -5.21 -11.66 -9.43
N VAL A 53 -5.56 -12.92 -9.70
CA VAL A 53 -5.66 -13.97 -8.68
C VAL A 53 -4.83 -15.16 -9.14
N ILE A 54 -3.83 -15.55 -8.35
CA ILE A 54 -3.01 -16.73 -8.62
C ILE A 54 -3.27 -17.72 -7.50
N PRO A 55 -3.88 -18.88 -7.80
CA PRO A 55 -4.13 -19.92 -6.79
C PRO A 55 -2.85 -20.30 -6.04
N ASP A 56 -2.98 -20.59 -4.76
CA ASP A 56 -1.87 -20.97 -3.88
C ASP A 56 -0.73 -19.93 -3.84
N PHE A 57 -1.05 -18.66 -4.11
CA PHE A 57 -0.11 -17.55 -4.01
C PHE A 57 -0.76 -16.31 -3.39
N MET A 58 -1.57 -15.57 -4.13
CA MET A 58 -2.14 -14.30 -3.66
C MET A 58 -3.35 -13.85 -4.47
N VAL A 59 -4.11 -12.89 -3.92
CA VAL A 59 -5.12 -12.09 -4.61
C VAL A 59 -4.67 -10.65 -4.65
N GLN A 60 -4.69 -10.02 -5.82
CA GLN A 60 -4.23 -8.64 -6.04
C GLN A 60 -5.36 -7.77 -6.54
N GLY A 61 -5.48 -6.57 -5.98
CA GLY A 61 -6.47 -5.58 -6.35
C GLY A 61 -5.97 -4.15 -6.13
N GLY A 62 -6.90 -3.19 -6.25
CA GLY A 62 -6.61 -1.78 -6.02
C GLY A 62 -6.14 -1.00 -7.24
N CYS A 63 -6.18 -1.60 -8.43
CA CYS A 63 -5.96 -0.89 -9.70
C CYS A 63 -7.24 -0.17 -10.13
N PRO A 64 -7.24 1.17 -10.30
CA PRO A 64 -8.46 1.90 -10.64
C PRO A 64 -9.04 1.53 -12.01
N GLN A 65 -8.20 1.11 -12.97
CA GLN A 65 -8.66 0.62 -14.28
C GLN A 65 -8.91 -0.90 -14.32
N GLY A 66 -8.55 -1.63 -13.30
CA GLY A 66 -8.68 -3.09 -13.28
C GLY A 66 -7.75 -3.84 -14.24
N THR A 67 -6.68 -3.21 -14.70
CA THR A 67 -5.73 -3.74 -15.70
C THR A 67 -4.38 -4.14 -15.10
N GLY A 68 -4.08 -3.67 -13.88
CA GLY A 68 -2.77 -3.83 -13.24
C GLY A 68 -1.78 -2.70 -13.55
N THR A 69 -2.10 -1.81 -14.49
CA THR A 69 -1.24 -0.68 -14.89
C THR A 69 -1.64 0.66 -14.28
N GLY A 70 -2.84 0.73 -13.68
CA GLY A 70 -3.37 1.95 -13.09
C GLY A 70 -2.78 2.25 -11.71
N ASN A 71 -2.74 3.54 -11.38
CA ASN A 71 -2.21 4.06 -10.12
C ASN A 71 -2.96 5.36 -9.72
N PRO A 72 -2.72 5.89 -8.53
CA PRO A 72 -3.38 7.11 -8.08
C PRO A 72 -2.80 8.41 -8.68
N GLY A 73 -1.81 8.34 -9.56
CA GLY A 73 -1.11 9.50 -10.14
C GLY A 73 0.19 9.87 -9.43
N TYR A 74 0.61 9.07 -8.47
CA TYR A 74 1.87 9.22 -7.74
C TYR A 74 2.44 7.86 -7.36
N GLN A 75 3.70 7.84 -6.98
CA GLN A 75 4.41 6.69 -6.42
C GLN A 75 5.11 7.09 -5.12
N PHE A 76 5.25 6.17 -4.19
CA PHE A 76 5.95 6.40 -2.94
C PHE A 76 6.91 5.26 -2.59
N ASP A 77 7.85 5.56 -1.69
CA ASP A 77 8.92 4.66 -1.29
C ASP A 77 8.41 3.44 -0.52
N ASP A 78 9.22 2.39 -0.56
CA ASP A 78 9.05 1.24 0.32
C ASP A 78 9.25 1.63 1.79
N GLU A 79 8.54 0.95 2.66
CA GLU A 79 8.56 1.18 4.10
C GLU A 79 8.69 -0.18 4.82
N PHE A 80 9.87 -0.78 4.71
CA PHE A 80 10.13 -2.09 5.29
C PHE A 80 10.34 -1.97 6.81
N HIS A 81 9.71 -2.90 7.54
CA HIS A 81 9.90 -3.03 8.98
C HIS A 81 10.39 -4.44 9.30
N PRO A 82 11.40 -4.60 10.17
CA PRO A 82 12.02 -5.90 10.44
C PRO A 82 11.05 -6.94 11.02
N ASP A 83 10.01 -6.51 11.72
CA ASP A 83 8.99 -7.41 12.30
C ASP A 83 7.90 -7.82 11.30
N LEU A 84 7.86 -7.20 10.12
CA LEU A 84 6.80 -7.42 9.13
C LEU A 84 7.34 -8.20 7.93
N LYS A 85 6.94 -9.46 7.86
CA LYS A 85 7.38 -10.42 6.84
C LYS A 85 6.19 -11.13 6.20
N HIS A 86 6.42 -11.69 5.02
CA HIS A 86 5.44 -12.53 4.32
C HIS A 86 5.51 -13.97 4.84
N HIS A 87 5.20 -14.17 6.11
CA HIS A 87 5.46 -15.41 6.86
C HIS A 87 4.35 -16.46 6.79
N GLY A 88 3.22 -16.14 6.17
CA GLY A 88 2.09 -17.06 6.11
C GLY A 88 0.93 -16.54 5.25
N PRO A 89 -0.23 -17.20 5.31
CA PRO A 89 -1.45 -16.73 4.70
C PRO A 89 -1.92 -15.40 5.31
N GLY A 90 -2.64 -14.60 4.52
CA GLY A 90 -3.32 -13.40 5.01
C GLY A 90 -2.43 -12.18 5.23
N ILE A 91 -1.27 -12.12 4.62
CA ILE A 91 -0.40 -10.93 4.65
C ILE A 91 -0.86 -9.94 3.61
N LEU A 92 -1.18 -8.71 4.06
CA LEU A 92 -1.50 -7.57 3.21
C LEU A 92 -0.21 -6.81 2.90
N SER A 93 0.12 -6.71 1.63
CA SER A 93 1.37 -6.14 1.15
C SER A 93 1.16 -5.31 -0.12
N MET A 94 2.04 -4.35 -0.37
CA MET A 94 1.96 -3.48 -1.54
C MET A 94 2.49 -4.17 -2.79
N ALA A 95 1.67 -4.17 -3.85
CA ALA A 95 2.15 -4.45 -5.19
C ALA A 95 3.00 -3.28 -5.70
N ASN A 96 4.03 -3.57 -6.49
CA ASN A 96 4.89 -2.56 -7.08
C ASN A 96 5.52 -3.06 -8.39
N ALA A 97 6.17 -2.16 -9.12
CA ALA A 97 6.93 -2.44 -10.34
C ALA A 97 8.45 -2.27 -10.13
N GLY A 98 8.93 -2.48 -8.92
CA GLY A 98 10.30 -2.31 -8.48
C GLY A 98 10.41 -1.36 -7.28
N PRO A 99 11.64 -1.05 -6.81
CA PRO A 99 11.84 -0.21 -5.65
C PRO A 99 11.18 1.17 -5.78
N GLY A 100 10.49 1.62 -4.74
CA GLY A 100 9.91 2.96 -4.67
C GLY A 100 8.76 3.24 -5.63
N THR A 101 8.05 2.22 -6.08
CA THR A 101 6.95 2.37 -7.05
C THR A 101 5.58 2.01 -6.48
N ASN A 102 5.37 2.17 -5.17
CA ASN A 102 4.10 1.91 -4.52
C ASN A 102 3.06 2.96 -4.91
N GLY A 103 1.83 2.55 -5.07
CA GLY A 103 0.70 3.41 -5.39
C GLY A 103 -0.56 2.98 -4.64
N SER A 104 -1.52 2.38 -5.33
CA SER A 104 -2.77 1.92 -4.73
C SER A 104 -2.95 0.40 -4.75
N GLN A 105 -2.21 -0.32 -5.56
CA GLN A 105 -2.37 -1.76 -5.70
C GLN A 105 -1.76 -2.51 -4.52
N PHE A 106 -2.44 -3.54 -4.07
CA PHE A 106 -2.05 -4.39 -2.95
C PHE A 106 -2.36 -5.85 -3.27
N PHE A 107 -1.80 -6.75 -2.49
CA PHE A 107 -2.17 -8.17 -2.52
C PHE A 107 -2.33 -8.74 -1.12
N ILE A 108 -3.09 -9.82 -1.03
CA ILE A 108 -3.27 -10.61 0.20
C ILE A 108 -2.84 -12.04 -0.10
N THR A 109 -1.97 -12.60 0.72
CA THR A 109 -1.36 -13.90 0.46
C THR A 109 -2.28 -15.07 0.82
N HIS A 110 -2.13 -16.18 0.06
CA HIS A 110 -2.69 -17.50 0.39
C HIS A 110 -1.74 -18.34 1.24
N ILE A 111 -0.43 -18.11 1.07
CA ILE A 111 0.65 -18.90 1.68
C ILE A 111 1.78 -17.98 2.16
N ALA A 112 2.76 -18.52 2.83
CA ALA A 112 4.02 -17.81 3.06
C ALA A 112 4.74 -17.54 1.74
N THR A 113 5.21 -16.29 1.57
CA THR A 113 5.92 -15.84 0.37
C THR A 113 7.22 -15.11 0.76
N PRO A 114 8.15 -15.82 1.44
CA PRO A 114 9.35 -15.19 2.03
C PRO A 114 10.29 -14.56 1.00
N TRP A 115 10.24 -14.97 -0.26
CA TRP A 115 11.00 -14.34 -1.35
C TRP A 115 10.57 -12.90 -1.66
N LEU A 116 9.42 -12.44 -1.14
CA LEU A 116 8.93 -11.07 -1.29
C LEU A 116 9.40 -10.14 -0.16
N ASP A 117 9.99 -10.69 0.90
CA ASP A 117 10.54 -9.91 2.01
C ASP A 117 11.64 -8.95 1.51
N GLY A 118 11.57 -7.69 1.94
CA GLY A 118 12.49 -6.65 1.50
C GLY A 118 12.26 -6.13 0.07
N LYS A 119 11.21 -6.59 -0.61
CA LYS A 119 10.82 -6.16 -1.96
C LYS A 119 9.44 -5.52 -2.01
N HIS A 120 8.54 -5.95 -1.14
CA HIS A 120 7.18 -5.46 -1.00
C HIS A 120 6.91 -5.06 0.45
N THR A 121 6.25 -3.93 0.65
CA THR A 121 5.93 -3.42 1.98
C THR A 121 4.73 -4.13 2.57
N VAL A 122 4.95 -4.92 3.61
CA VAL A 122 3.87 -5.48 4.44
C VAL A 122 3.28 -4.39 5.31
N PHE A 123 1.95 -4.25 5.30
CA PHE A 123 1.27 -3.23 6.10
C PHE A 123 -0.01 -3.69 6.81
N GLY A 124 -0.27 -4.99 6.80
CA GLY A 124 -1.40 -5.58 7.52
C GLY A 124 -1.43 -7.10 7.47
N ASN A 125 -2.35 -7.65 8.23
CA ASN A 125 -2.61 -9.09 8.23
C ASN A 125 -4.11 -9.37 8.46
N VAL A 126 -4.60 -10.41 7.82
CA VAL A 126 -5.98 -10.87 7.98
C VAL A 126 -6.18 -11.42 9.39
N ILE A 127 -7.22 -10.95 10.08
CA ILE A 127 -7.63 -11.45 11.40
C ILE A 127 -8.94 -12.23 11.34
N GLU A 128 -9.77 -12.01 10.32
CA GLU A 128 -10.99 -12.76 10.03
C GLU A 128 -11.19 -12.86 8.51
N GLY A 129 -11.63 -14.02 8.05
CA GLY A 129 -12.03 -14.22 6.66
C GLY A 129 -10.91 -14.72 5.72
N GLN A 130 -9.93 -15.46 6.23
CA GLN A 130 -8.93 -16.09 5.36
C GLN A 130 -9.57 -17.05 4.35
N ASP A 131 -10.62 -17.78 4.75
CA ASP A 131 -11.41 -18.62 3.87
C ASP A 131 -12.05 -17.81 2.71
N ILE A 132 -12.43 -16.56 2.96
CA ILE A 132 -12.93 -15.65 1.93
C ILE A 132 -11.80 -15.22 0.99
N VAL A 133 -10.62 -14.88 1.53
CA VAL A 133 -9.43 -14.60 0.69
C VAL A 133 -9.15 -15.75 -0.25
N ASP A 134 -9.18 -16.98 0.27
CA ASP A 134 -8.92 -18.20 -0.50
C ASP A 134 -10.01 -18.49 -1.56
N ALA A 135 -11.22 -17.97 -1.36
CA ALA A 135 -12.36 -18.13 -2.28
C ALA A 135 -12.46 -17.04 -3.36
N ILE A 136 -11.70 -15.93 -3.24
CA ILE A 136 -11.73 -14.83 -4.23
C ILE A 136 -11.29 -15.33 -5.59
N GLU A 137 -12.06 -14.95 -6.60
CA GLU A 137 -11.80 -15.22 -8.01
C GLU A 137 -11.48 -13.91 -8.75
N GLN A 138 -10.74 -14.02 -9.83
CA GLN A 138 -10.42 -12.88 -10.68
C GLN A 138 -11.71 -12.21 -11.19
N GLY A 139 -11.81 -10.91 -10.97
CA GLY A 139 -12.98 -10.10 -11.29
C GLY A 139 -13.95 -9.88 -10.15
N ASP A 140 -13.79 -10.56 -9.01
CA ASP A 140 -14.55 -10.24 -7.79
C ASP A 140 -14.28 -8.80 -7.37
N THR A 141 -15.31 -8.13 -6.85
CA THR A 141 -15.24 -6.71 -6.46
C THR A 141 -15.10 -6.53 -4.97
N MET A 142 -14.66 -5.34 -4.58
CA MET A 142 -14.49 -4.95 -3.19
C MET A 142 -15.15 -3.62 -2.86
N THR A 143 -15.49 -3.44 -1.60
CA THR A 143 -15.61 -2.16 -0.91
C THR A 143 -14.73 -2.20 0.33
N VAL A 144 -14.18 -1.07 0.74
CA VAL A 144 -13.28 -0.98 1.89
C VAL A 144 -13.83 -0.01 2.91
N GLU A 145 -14.04 -0.49 4.12
CA GLU A 145 -14.47 0.30 5.26
C GLU A 145 -13.34 0.33 6.31
N ILE A 146 -12.95 1.53 6.72
CA ILE A 146 -11.94 1.71 7.76
C ILE A 146 -12.64 1.69 9.13
N LEU A 147 -12.28 0.71 9.93
CA LEU A 147 -12.77 0.56 11.31
C LEU A 147 -11.71 1.10 12.26
N ARG A 148 -12.11 2.01 13.13
CA ARG A 148 -11.23 2.61 14.13
C ARG A 148 -11.69 2.20 15.52
N GLN A 149 -10.83 1.54 16.26
CA GLN A 149 -11.10 1.09 17.62
C GLN A 149 -10.10 1.70 18.59
N GLY A 150 -10.61 2.34 19.63
CA GLY A 150 -9.82 3.02 20.65
C GLY A 150 -9.44 4.45 20.27
N GLU A 151 -9.02 5.22 21.27
CA GLU A 151 -8.70 6.64 21.13
C GLU A 151 -7.54 6.89 20.17
N ALA A 152 -6.49 6.09 20.27
CA ALA A 152 -5.30 6.22 19.41
C ALA A 152 -5.65 6.07 17.92
N ALA A 153 -6.46 5.07 17.57
CA ALA A 153 -6.90 4.86 16.20
C ALA A 153 -7.87 5.94 15.71
N THR A 154 -8.77 6.39 16.59
CA THR A 154 -9.77 7.42 16.25
C THR A 154 -9.14 8.77 15.99
N SER A 155 -8.08 9.13 16.72
CA SER A 155 -7.36 10.40 16.59
C SER A 155 -6.26 10.37 15.53
N TRP A 156 -5.89 9.19 15.02
CA TRP A 156 -4.82 9.05 14.03
C TRP A 156 -5.24 9.65 12.67
N ASN A 157 -4.37 10.50 12.12
CA ASN A 157 -4.62 11.18 10.84
C ASN A 157 -3.82 10.51 9.72
N ALA A 158 -4.54 9.79 8.86
CA ALA A 158 -3.94 9.03 7.75
C ALA A 158 -3.28 9.95 6.71
N VAL A 159 -3.91 11.04 6.34
CA VAL A 159 -3.38 12.01 5.35
C VAL A 159 -2.10 12.63 5.87
N GLU A 160 -2.07 13.05 7.12
CA GLU A 160 -0.88 13.63 7.75
C GLU A 160 0.27 12.63 7.83
N ALA A 161 -0.01 11.38 8.22
CA ALA A 161 0.99 10.32 8.28
C ALA A 161 1.62 10.06 6.90
N PHE A 162 0.82 10.00 5.85
CA PHE A 162 1.32 9.82 4.48
C PHE A 162 2.12 11.03 3.99
N ARG A 163 1.64 12.24 4.22
CA ARG A 163 2.33 13.48 3.82
C ARG A 163 3.66 13.66 4.54
N THR A 164 3.74 13.31 5.82
CA THR A 164 4.97 13.32 6.58
C THR A 164 6.00 12.34 5.98
N PHE A 165 5.55 11.14 5.66
CA PHE A 165 6.38 10.12 5.01
C PHE A 165 6.90 10.57 3.63
N GLU A 166 6.04 11.15 2.80
CA GLU A 166 6.45 11.72 1.51
C GLU A 166 7.40 12.91 1.64
N GLY A 167 7.19 13.76 2.63
CA GLY A 167 8.07 14.91 2.91
C GLY A 167 9.50 14.47 3.26
N GLU A 168 9.66 13.38 3.97
CA GLU A 168 10.96 12.78 4.27
C GLU A 168 11.65 12.25 3.00
N ARG A 169 10.90 11.64 2.10
CA ARG A 169 11.41 11.22 0.79
C ARG A 169 11.95 12.41 -0.01
N THR A 170 11.19 13.48 -0.10
CA THR A 170 11.58 14.68 -0.84
C THR A 170 12.88 15.26 -0.29
N LYS A 171 12.99 15.41 1.03
CA LYS A 171 14.22 15.90 1.69
C LYS A 171 15.43 15.02 1.39
N ARG A 172 15.26 13.70 1.42
CA ARG A 172 16.35 12.76 1.10
C ARG A 172 16.81 12.91 -0.34
N ILE A 173 15.91 13.00 -1.30
CA ILE A 173 16.22 13.19 -2.72
C ILE A 173 16.94 14.52 -2.95
N GLU A 174 16.49 15.59 -2.31
CA GLU A 174 17.13 16.91 -2.41
C GLU A 174 18.55 16.89 -1.84
N GLU A 175 18.75 16.22 -0.71
CA GLU A 175 20.05 16.07 -0.09
C GLU A 175 21.02 15.24 -0.95
N GLU A 176 20.53 14.14 -1.53
CA GLU A 176 21.32 13.32 -2.46
C GLU A 176 21.73 14.11 -3.69
N LYS A 177 20.83 14.87 -4.30
CA LYS A 177 21.14 15.76 -5.44
C LYS A 177 22.17 16.82 -5.07
N ARG A 178 22.05 17.42 -3.89
CA ARG A 178 23.03 18.40 -3.41
C ARG A 178 24.42 17.78 -3.28
N LYS A 179 24.52 16.60 -2.63
CA LYS A 179 25.78 15.87 -2.48
C LYS A 179 26.40 15.51 -3.84
N GLN A 180 25.59 15.11 -4.78
CA GLN A 180 26.03 14.78 -6.14
C GLN A 180 26.57 16.01 -6.87
N ASN A 181 25.89 17.15 -6.77
CA ASN A 181 26.33 18.39 -7.37
C ASN A 181 27.66 18.88 -6.75
N GLU A 182 27.77 18.83 -5.41
CA GLU A 182 29.02 19.17 -4.71
C GLU A 182 30.20 18.29 -5.16
N LEU A 183 29.95 17.02 -5.44
CA LEU A 183 30.95 16.10 -5.95
C LEU A 183 31.37 16.46 -7.39
N LEU A 184 30.39 16.77 -8.25
CA LEU A 184 30.65 17.20 -9.63
C LEU A 184 31.45 18.49 -9.67
N ASP A 185 31.12 19.46 -8.82
CA ASP A 185 31.87 20.73 -8.72
C ASP A 185 33.33 20.51 -8.30
N LYS A 186 33.59 19.62 -7.35
CA LYS A 186 34.92 19.23 -6.93
C LYS A 186 35.73 18.58 -8.05
N VAL A 187 35.08 17.70 -8.82
CA VAL A 187 35.70 17.03 -9.98
C VAL A 187 36.03 18.06 -11.06
N SER A 188 35.11 18.99 -11.34
CA SER A 188 35.30 20.04 -12.34
C SER A 188 36.38 21.06 -11.96
N ALA A 189 36.53 21.34 -10.65
CA ALA A 189 37.55 22.26 -10.14
C ALA A 189 38.95 21.64 -10.06
N GLY A 190 39.06 20.32 -10.19
CA GLY A 190 40.32 19.57 -10.17
C GLY A 190 40.93 19.33 -11.55
N TYR A 191 40.28 19.82 -12.60
CA TYR A 191 40.77 19.88 -13.97
C TYR A 191 41.00 21.34 -14.37
#